data_8ffe2b887b955e755da93babc44f3a3a
#
_entry.id   8ffe2b887b955e755da93babc44f3a3a
#
_cell.length_a   1.000
_cell.length_b   1.000
_cell.length_c   1.000
_cell.angle_alpha   90.00
_cell.angle_beta   90.00
_cell.angle_gamma   90.00
#
_symmetry.space_group_name_H-M   'P 1'
#
loop_
_entity.id
_entity.type
_entity.pdbx_description
1 polymer ?
#
loop_
_entity_poly.entity_id
_entity_poly.type
_entity_poly.pdbx_seq_one_letter_code
_entity_poly.pdbx_strand_id
1 'polypeptide(L)'
;MNKKVCIIFGGKSVEHEISIISANSILNNMDMRKYKVFGIFISKKGEFHEAVYRINKSLKYDFIIKKQNKVLFSGDSNKNVIIMNKNQIKSRTKIDIFFPIIHGTGGEDGKIQGLLELLNKPYVGCDVESSSICMDKILTKEILSNKLIPTTEFLHFSKDEWKDDESSITKEVVKKIAFPCFVKASNLGSSVGVFKVKNKKELKNKVSDAFKFSERILVEQAVLSPEEIEVSVLEDKKIIVSTPGRILPSDDFYSYNAKYLDGESIIEIPYKRAMNSPSLMHELKVTSKKVFQVLLCSGMARVDFLFGSTKSEKKAKLYLSEVNTIPGFTEISMFPKLLSNDGIKLKKIIDLLIRSAEVKFKKKDKLTTDYC
;
A
#
# COMPACT_ATOMS: atom_id res chain seq x y z
N MET A 1 6.14 18.73 -25.87
CA MET A 1 5.97 17.26 -26.14
C MET A 1 5.19 16.61 -25.01
N ASN A 2 4.27 15.68 -25.32
CA ASN A 2 3.55 14.95 -24.27
C ASN A 2 4.50 14.02 -23.53
N LYS A 3 4.48 14.05 -22.18
CA LYS A 3 5.31 13.19 -21.36
C LYS A 3 4.89 11.73 -21.50
N LYS A 4 5.86 10.82 -21.58
CA LYS A 4 5.62 9.40 -21.63
C LYS A 4 5.59 8.81 -20.23
N VAL A 5 4.41 8.40 -19.78
CA VAL A 5 4.17 7.78 -18.47
C VAL A 5 4.07 6.27 -18.64
N CYS A 6 4.86 5.54 -17.88
CA CYS A 6 4.85 4.08 -17.88
C CYS A 6 4.07 3.55 -16.67
N ILE A 7 2.94 2.90 -16.90
CA ILE A 7 2.18 2.19 -15.86
C ILE A 7 2.80 0.79 -15.71
N ILE A 8 3.28 0.46 -14.50
CA ILE A 8 3.82 -0.87 -14.17
C ILE A 8 2.81 -1.58 -13.27
N PHE A 9 2.36 -2.76 -13.69
CA PHE A 9 1.28 -3.47 -13.01
C PHE A 9 1.41 -5.00 -13.09
N GLY A 10 0.58 -5.73 -12.35
CA GLY A 10 0.64 -7.17 -12.17
C GLY A 10 1.47 -7.54 -10.94
N GLY A 11 2.54 -8.30 -11.11
CA GLY A 11 3.46 -8.66 -10.03
C GLY A 11 3.24 -10.07 -9.46
N LYS A 12 4.26 -10.56 -8.73
CA LYS A 12 4.19 -11.81 -7.97
C LYS A 12 3.55 -11.55 -6.60
N SER A 13 2.25 -11.28 -6.60
CA SER A 13 1.48 -10.91 -5.43
C SER A 13 0.12 -11.61 -5.44
N VAL A 14 -0.46 -11.80 -4.28
CA VAL A 14 -1.85 -12.27 -4.13
C VAL A 14 -2.85 -11.27 -4.70
N GLU A 15 -2.47 -10.00 -4.83
CA GLU A 15 -3.26 -8.89 -5.37
C GLU A 15 -3.01 -8.64 -6.87
N HIS A 16 -2.43 -9.62 -7.59
CA HIS A 16 -2.07 -9.51 -8.99
C HIS A 16 -3.21 -9.00 -9.88
N GLU A 17 -4.41 -9.59 -9.73
CA GLU A 17 -5.58 -9.24 -10.54
C GLU A 17 -6.09 -7.82 -10.21
N ILE A 18 -6.02 -7.43 -8.94
CA ILE A 18 -6.41 -6.08 -8.50
C ILE A 18 -5.49 -5.03 -9.11
N SER A 19 -4.20 -5.33 -9.21
CA SER A 19 -3.23 -4.47 -9.88
C SER A 19 -3.57 -4.23 -11.36
N ILE A 20 -4.05 -5.26 -12.08
CA ILE A 20 -4.49 -5.13 -13.48
C ILE A 20 -5.71 -4.22 -13.59
N ILE A 21 -6.69 -4.40 -12.70
CA ILE A 21 -7.91 -3.57 -12.67
C ILE A 21 -7.55 -2.11 -12.35
N SER A 22 -6.66 -1.90 -11.36
CA SER A 22 -6.16 -0.57 -11.00
C SER A 22 -5.43 0.11 -12.15
N ALA A 23 -4.59 -0.63 -12.89
CA ALA A 23 -3.89 -0.10 -14.05
C ALA A 23 -4.85 0.36 -15.16
N ASN A 24 -5.89 -0.42 -15.45
CA ASN A 24 -6.92 -0.04 -16.41
C ASN A 24 -7.75 1.16 -15.93
N SER A 25 -8.03 1.25 -14.63
CA SER A 25 -8.69 2.42 -14.03
C SER A 25 -7.85 3.69 -14.21
N ILE A 26 -6.53 3.63 -13.92
CA ILE A 26 -5.62 4.76 -14.15
C ILE A 26 -5.58 5.13 -15.62
N LEU A 27 -5.43 4.16 -16.52
CA LEU A 27 -5.39 4.36 -17.97
C LEU A 27 -6.63 5.12 -18.46
N ASN A 28 -7.83 4.73 -18.01
CA ASN A 28 -9.09 5.36 -18.40
C ASN A 28 -9.30 6.77 -17.82
N ASN A 29 -8.62 7.10 -16.73
CA ASN A 29 -8.72 8.40 -16.09
C ASN A 29 -7.51 9.31 -16.37
N MET A 30 -6.52 8.84 -17.16
CA MET A 30 -5.37 9.65 -17.53
C MET A 30 -5.71 10.65 -18.65
N ASP A 31 -5.17 11.87 -18.58
CA ASP A 31 -5.35 12.86 -19.64
C ASP A 31 -4.44 12.57 -20.84
N MET A 32 -4.97 11.87 -21.85
CA MET A 32 -4.23 11.48 -23.06
C MET A 32 -3.75 12.67 -23.92
N ARG A 33 -4.25 13.89 -23.66
CA ARG A 33 -3.73 15.13 -24.29
C ARG A 33 -2.41 15.57 -23.67
N LYS A 34 -2.17 15.23 -22.39
CA LYS A 34 -0.95 15.57 -21.64
C LYS A 34 0.08 14.46 -21.66
N TYR A 35 -0.38 13.20 -21.64
CA TYR A 35 0.46 12.03 -21.45
C TYR A 35 0.35 11.02 -22.59
N LYS A 36 1.50 10.44 -22.97
CA LYS A 36 1.56 9.23 -23.77
C LYS A 36 1.75 8.06 -22.82
N VAL A 37 0.85 7.08 -22.87
CA VAL A 37 0.89 5.94 -21.95
C VAL A 37 1.69 4.82 -22.56
N PHE A 38 2.52 4.19 -21.73
CA PHE A 38 3.21 2.94 -21.98
C PHE A 38 2.87 1.95 -20.85
N GLY A 39 2.73 0.66 -21.14
CA GLY A 39 2.41 -0.34 -20.13
C GLY A 39 3.55 -1.36 -19.99
N ILE A 40 3.86 -1.70 -18.76
CA ILE A 40 4.71 -2.84 -18.40
C ILE A 40 3.91 -3.76 -17.47
N PHE A 41 3.69 -4.98 -17.92
CA PHE A 41 3.05 -6.02 -17.14
C PHE A 41 4.09 -6.95 -16.53
N ILE A 42 3.96 -7.22 -15.23
CA ILE A 42 4.78 -8.20 -14.52
C ILE A 42 3.92 -9.45 -14.29
N SER A 43 4.35 -10.58 -14.82
CA SER A 43 3.65 -11.86 -14.65
C SER A 43 3.74 -12.38 -13.21
N LYS A 44 2.92 -13.37 -12.84
CA LYS A 44 3.03 -14.08 -11.54
C LYS A 44 4.39 -14.82 -11.37
N LYS A 45 5.15 -15.00 -12.45
CA LYS A 45 6.52 -15.54 -12.41
C LYS A 45 7.59 -14.46 -12.26
N GLY A 46 7.22 -13.16 -12.27
CA GLY A 46 8.16 -12.05 -12.20
C GLY A 46 8.73 -11.60 -13.54
N GLU A 47 8.22 -12.10 -14.68
CA GLU A 47 8.66 -11.69 -16.00
C GLU A 47 8.03 -10.38 -16.42
N PHE A 48 8.84 -9.48 -16.99
CA PHE A 48 8.39 -8.18 -17.48
C PHE A 48 8.01 -8.26 -18.96
N HIS A 49 6.79 -7.85 -19.30
CA HIS A 49 6.25 -7.87 -20.66
C HIS A 49 5.71 -6.50 -21.07
N GLU A 50 5.84 -6.18 -22.36
CA GLU A 50 5.18 -5.01 -22.94
C GLU A 50 3.66 -5.17 -22.84
N ALA A 51 2.97 -4.12 -22.40
CA ALA A 51 1.53 -4.01 -22.46
C ALA A 51 1.14 -2.82 -23.35
N VAL A 52 0.35 -3.07 -24.37
CA VAL A 52 -0.26 -2.04 -25.21
C VAL A 52 -1.71 -1.88 -24.84
N TYR A 53 -2.30 -0.72 -25.10
CA TYR A 53 -3.72 -0.53 -24.81
C TYR A 53 -4.54 -0.41 -26.11
N ARG A 54 -5.80 -0.76 -26.03
CA ARG A 54 -6.81 -0.59 -27.07
C ARG A 54 -8.15 -0.19 -26.45
N ILE A 55 -9.01 0.39 -27.28
CA ILE A 55 -10.41 0.65 -26.91
C ILE A 55 -11.18 -0.68 -26.99
N ASN A 56 -11.90 -1.02 -25.94
CA ASN A 56 -12.78 -2.19 -25.86
C ASN A 56 -14.19 -1.86 -26.37
N LYS A 57 -15.10 -2.85 -26.35
CA LYS A 57 -16.50 -2.70 -26.79
C LYS A 57 -17.30 -1.66 -26.00
N SER A 58 -16.89 -1.39 -24.74
CA SER A 58 -17.52 -0.40 -23.86
C SER A 58 -16.89 0.99 -23.98
N LEU A 59 -16.12 1.26 -25.03
CA LEU A 59 -15.40 2.51 -25.29
C LEU A 59 -14.39 2.88 -24.18
N LYS A 60 -13.96 1.89 -23.38
CA LYS A 60 -12.92 2.04 -22.37
C LYS A 60 -11.59 1.48 -22.90
N TYR A 61 -10.48 2.00 -22.37
CA TYR A 61 -9.15 1.46 -22.68
C TYR A 61 -8.83 0.26 -21.77
N ASP A 62 -8.30 -0.81 -22.38
CA ASP A 62 -7.75 -1.96 -21.67
C ASP A 62 -6.33 -2.24 -22.10
N PHE A 63 -5.48 -2.63 -21.16
CA PHE A 63 -4.15 -3.15 -21.47
C PHE A 63 -4.22 -4.55 -22.06
N ILE A 64 -3.43 -4.77 -23.12
CA ILE A 64 -3.22 -6.07 -23.78
C ILE A 64 -1.77 -6.45 -23.62
N ILE A 65 -1.54 -7.55 -22.94
CA ILE A 65 -0.23 -8.07 -22.64
C ILE A 65 0.37 -8.75 -23.88
N LYS A 66 1.53 -8.30 -24.32
CA LYS A 66 2.30 -8.88 -25.41
C LYS A 66 3.33 -9.87 -24.85
N LYS A 67 2.89 -11.07 -24.46
CA LYS A 67 3.73 -12.09 -23.81
C LYS A 67 5.03 -12.40 -24.55
N GLN A 68 5.04 -12.30 -25.88
CA GLN A 68 6.23 -12.49 -26.73
C GLN A 68 7.23 -11.32 -26.64
N ASN A 69 6.83 -10.17 -26.12
CA ASN A 69 7.67 -8.98 -26.01
C ASN A 69 8.14 -8.83 -24.55
N LYS A 70 9.38 -9.25 -24.27
CA LYS A 70 9.99 -9.05 -22.95
C LYS A 70 10.50 -7.63 -22.80
N VAL A 71 10.44 -7.11 -21.58
CA VAL A 71 10.95 -5.78 -21.24
C VAL A 71 12.24 -5.93 -20.44
N LEU A 72 13.26 -5.19 -20.85
CA LEU A 72 14.49 -4.98 -20.11
C LEU A 72 14.65 -3.50 -19.77
N PHE A 73 15.31 -3.22 -18.66
CA PHE A 73 15.66 -1.86 -18.26
C PHE A 73 17.13 -1.58 -18.60
N SER A 74 17.42 -0.31 -18.93
CA SER A 74 18.76 0.17 -19.25
C SER A 74 19.04 1.43 -18.44
N GLY A 75 20.28 1.58 -17.98
CA GLY A 75 20.77 2.83 -17.37
C GLY A 75 20.88 4.02 -18.32
N ASP A 76 20.71 3.81 -19.65
CA ASP A 76 20.67 4.93 -20.61
C ASP A 76 19.45 5.83 -20.36
N SER A 77 19.69 7.04 -19.95
CA SER A 77 18.65 8.02 -19.60
C SER A 77 17.68 8.33 -20.75
N ASN A 78 18.12 8.17 -22.00
CA ASN A 78 17.32 8.45 -23.20
C ASN A 78 16.63 7.20 -23.78
N LYS A 79 17.03 6.00 -23.35
CA LYS A 79 16.53 4.70 -23.87
C LYS A 79 16.41 3.71 -22.74
N ASN A 80 15.77 4.10 -21.63
CA ASN A 80 15.74 3.34 -20.37
C ASN A 80 14.84 2.10 -20.39
N VAL A 81 14.04 1.89 -21.43
CA VAL A 81 13.22 0.69 -21.63
C VAL A 81 13.52 0.06 -22.99
N ILE A 82 13.86 -1.21 -23.00
CA ILE A 82 14.19 -2.00 -24.18
C ILE A 82 13.14 -3.09 -24.34
N ILE A 83 12.52 -3.18 -25.51
CA ILE A 83 11.60 -4.26 -25.86
C ILE A 83 12.34 -5.31 -26.66
N MET A 84 12.31 -6.54 -26.18
CA MET A 84 12.89 -7.72 -26.85
C MET A 84 11.80 -8.60 -27.42
N ASN A 85 11.99 -9.10 -28.63
CA ASN A 85 11.15 -10.14 -29.24
C ASN A 85 12.05 -11.20 -29.87
N LYS A 86 11.81 -12.49 -29.58
CA LYS A 86 12.63 -13.61 -30.08
C LYS A 86 14.14 -13.34 -29.94
N ASN A 87 14.57 -12.86 -28.76
CA ASN A 87 15.97 -12.51 -28.42
C ASN A 87 16.59 -11.37 -29.28
N GLN A 88 15.79 -10.63 -30.01
CA GLN A 88 16.24 -9.45 -30.76
C GLN A 88 15.63 -8.17 -30.18
N ILE A 89 16.36 -7.07 -30.24
CA ILE A 89 15.84 -5.77 -29.84
C ILE A 89 14.81 -5.33 -30.87
N LYS A 90 13.54 -5.24 -30.43
CA LYS A 90 12.45 -4.72 -31.23
C LYS A 90 12.42 -3.19 -31.23
N SER A 91 12.59 -2.60 -30.04
CA SER A 91 12.59 -1.14 -29.88
C SER A 91 13.28 -0.71 -28.59
N ARG A 92 13.70 0.56 -28.55
CA ARG A 92 14.17 1.26 -27.36
C ARG A 92 13.31 2.48 -27.14
N THR A 93 12.91 2.75 -25.91
CA THR A 93 11.99 3.82 -25.59
C THR A 93 12.49 4.60 -24.38
N LYS A 94 12.34 5.92 -24.43
CA LYS A 94 12.48 6.80 -23.27
C LYS A 94 11.16 6.84 -22.53
N ILE A 95 11.18 6.48 -21.26
CA ILE A 95 10.10 6.75 -20.31
C ILE A 95 10.50 7.95 -19.47
N ASP A 96 9.60 8.91 -19.33
CA ASP A 96 9.84 10.11 -18.56
C ASP A 96 9.47 9.92 -17.08
N ILE A 97 8.38 9.19 -16.79
CA ILE A 97 7.87 8.96 -15.44
C ILE A 97 7.31 7.53 -15.35
N PHE A 98 7.61 6.83 -14.26
CA PHE A 98 7.00 5.56 -13.97
C PHE A 98 5.84 5.70 -12.98
N PHE A 99 4.78 4.94 -13.20
CA PHE A 99 3.61 4.85 -12.33
C PHE A 99 3.42 3.39 -11.90
N PRO A 100 4.13 2.93 -10.85
CA PRO A 100 3.91 1.60 -10.31
C PRO A 100 2.53 1.52 -9.64
N ILE A 101 1.78 0.47 -9.95
CA ILE A 101 0.49 0.15 -9.35
C ILE A 101 0.40 -1.34 -9.05
N ILE A 102 1.46 -1.86 -8.45
CA ILE A 102 1.57 -3.23 -7.99
C ILE A 102 1.19 -3.23 -6.51
N HIS A 103 0.07 -3.90 -6.18
CA HIS A 103 -0.37 -3.99 -4.80
C HIS A 103 0.36 -5.13 -4.06
N GLY A 104 0.67 -4.90 -2.79
CA GLY A 104 1.32 -5.86 -1.92
C GLY A 104 2.79 -6.12 -2.27
N THR A 105 3.18 -7.39 -2.16
CA THR A 105 4.58 -7.82 -2.34
C THR A 105 5.14 -7.46 -3.71
N GLY A 106 6.33 -6.90 -3.73
CA GLY A 106 7.03 -6.44 -4.94
C GLY A 106 6.65 -5.03 -5.37
N GLY A 107 5.52 -4.50 -4.90
CA GLY A 107 5.05 -3.16 -5.21
C GLY A 107 5.15 -2.19 -4.03
N GLU A 108 4.76 -2.64 -2.84
CA GLU A 108 4.71 -1.79 -1.63
C GLU A 108 5.87 -2.04 -0.66
N ASP A 109 6.83 -2.87 -1.02
CA ASP A 109 7.93 -3.32 -0.16
C ASP A 109 9.32 -2.75 -0.52
N GLY A 110 9.36 -1.73 -1.36
CA GLY A 110 10.61 -1.06 -1.78
C GLY A 110 11.32 -1.69 -3.00
N LYS A 111 10.91 -2.88 -3.45
CA LYS A 111 11.61 -3.58 -4.54
C LYS A 111 11.50 -2.88 -5.89
N ILE A 112 10.27 -2.54 -6.31
CA ILE A 112 10.06 -1.82 -7.57
C ILE A 112 10.64 -0.40 -7.48
N GLN A 113 10.54 0.24 -6.33
CA GLN A 113 11.09 1.55 -6.06
C GLN A 113 12.61 1.54 -6.21
N GLY A 114 13.30 0.54 -5.63
CA GLY A 114 14.75 0.36 -5.76
C GLY A 114 15.20 0.19 -7.22
N LEU A 115 14.46 -0.58 -8.02
CA LEU A 115 14.72 -0.69 -9.45
C LEU A 115 14.62 0.68 -10.15
N LEU A 116 13.58 1.46 -9.85
CA LEU A 116 13.34 2.75 -10.49
C LEU A 116 14.34 3.81 -10.03
N GLU A 117 14.83 3.74 -8.80
CA GLU A 117 15.91 4.60 -8.31
C GLU A 117 17.24 4.30 -8.99
N LEU A 118 17.61 3.04 -9.19
CA LEU A 118 18.79 2.65 -9.95
C LEU A 118 18.74 3.13 -11.41
N LEU A 119 17.54 3.24 -11.98
CA LEU A 119 17.35 3.81 -13.31
C LEU A 119 17.42 5.35 -13.32
N ASN A 120 17.54 5.99 -12.17
CA ASN A 120 17.51 7.43 -11.98
C ASN A 120 16.33 8.09 -12.73
N LYS A 121 15.10 7.64 -12.41
CA LYS A 121 13.86 8.12 -13.04
C LYS A 121 12.82 8.51 -12.01
N PRO A 122 12.03 9.56 -12.28
CA PRO A 122 10.89 9.90 -11.43
C PRO A 122 9.85 8.79 -11.47
N TYR A 123 9.28 8.49 -10.31
CA TYR A 123 8.18 7.54 -10.15
C TYR A 123 7.17 8.02 -9.12
N VAL A 124 5.92 7.60 -9.32
CA VAL A 124 4.79 7.96 -8.47
C VAL A 124 4.80 7.13 -7.18
N GLY A 125 4.45 7.78 -6.07
CA GLY A 125 4.27 7.15 -4.78
C GLY A 125 5.48 7.25 -3.86
N CYS A 126 5.46 6.47 -2.82
CA CYS A 126 6.48 6.36 -1.78
C CYS A 126 7.81 5.85 -2.34
N ASP A 127 8.92 6.17 -1.67
CA ASP A 127 10.25 5.68 -2.02
C ASP A 127 10.57 4.31 -1.40
N VAL A 128 11.83 3.89 -1.51
CA VAL A 128 12.30 2.59 -0.99
C VAL A 128 12.10 2.50 0.51
N GLU A 129 12.51 3.53 1.25
CA GLU A 129 12.52 3.54 2.71
C GLU A 129 11.09 3.48 3.25
N SER A 130 10.25 4.42 2.85
CA SER A 130 8.87 4.49 3.30
C SER A 130 8.04 3.26 2.90
N SER A 131 8.23 2.73 1.69
CA SER A 131 7.56 1.52 1.24
C SER A 131 7.96 0.31 2.09
N SER A 132 9.26 0.12 2.33
CA SER A 132 9.77 -0.99 3.14
C SER A 132 9.32 -0.92 4.59
N ILE A 133 9.33 0.27 5.19
CA ILE A 133 8.88 0.51 6.56
C ILE A 133 7.38 0.23 6.67
N CYS A 134 6.56 0.81 5.80
CA CYS A 134 5.10 0.67 5.87
C CYS A 134 4.63 -0.78 5.62
N MET A 135 5.37 -1.57 4.83
CA MET A 135 5.06 -2.98 4.61
C MET A 135 5.38 -3.84 5.84
N ASP A 136 6.41 -3.50 6.61
CA ASP A 136 6.81 -4.23 7.81
C ASP A 136 6.04 -3.70 9.03
N LYS A 137 5.06 -4.49 9.50
CA LYS A 137 4.19 -4.14 10.64
C LYS A 137 4.97 -3.90 11.93
N ILE A 138 6.09 -4.61 12.12
CA ILE A 138 6.93 -4.46 13.32
C ILE A 138 7.62 -3.10 13.27
N LEU A 139 8.34 -2.81 12.19
CA LEU A 139 9.06 -1.54 12.03
C LEU A 139 8.10 -0.34 12.08
N THR A 140 6.97 -0.44 11.38
CA THR A 140 5.93 0.60 11.44
C THR A 140 5.51 0.89 12.87
N LYS A 141 5.13 -0.15 13.65
CA LYS A 141 4.65 0.04 15.02
C LYS A 141 5.74 0.56 15.96
N GLU A 142 6.97 0.08 15.85
CA GLU A 142 8.09 0.58 16.65
C GLU A 142 8.36 2.06 16.41
N ILE A 143 8.42 2.50 15.14
CA ILE A 143 8.61 3.90 14.79
C ILE A 143 7.44 4.76 15.33
N LEU A 144 6.20 4.31 15.13
CA LEU A 144 5.03 5.06 15.57
C LEU A 144 4.93 5.15 17.08
N SER A 145 5.22 4.07 17.80
CA SER A 145 5.23 4.05 19.28
C SER A 145 6.28 5.03 19.83
N ASN A 146 7.48 5.06 19.26
CA ASN A 146 8.51 6.05 19.63
C ASN A 146 8.12 7.51 19.34
N LYS A 147 7.16 7.73 18.42
CA LYS A 147 6.61 9.05 18.11
C LYS A 147 5.29 9.34 18.81
N LEU A 148 4.91 8.52 19.78
CA LEU A 148 3.67 8.64 20.57
C LEU A 148 2.41 8.70 19.68
N ILE A 149 2.41 7.93 18.58
CA ILE A 149 1.24 7.72 17.75
C ILE A 149 0.55 6.43 18.24
N PRO A 150 -0.74 6.48 18.59
CA PRO A 150 -1.41 5.34 19.20
C PRO A 150 -1.45 4.11 18.28
N THR A 151 -0.89 3.01 18.76
CA THR A 151 -1.00 1.67 18.18
C THR A 151 -1.47 0.70 19.27
N THR A 152 -2.00 -0.45 18.90
CA THR A 152 -2.25 -1.52 19.87
C THR A 152 -0.94 -1.99 20.47
N GLU A 153 -0.95 -2.40 21.73
CA GLU A 153 0.22 -3.01 22.37
C GLU A 153 0.59 -4.32 21.66
N PHE A 154 1.88 -4.56 21.49
CA PHE A 154 2.39 -5.67 20.68
C PHE A 154 3.67 -6.26 21.23
N LEU A 155 3.93 -7.51 20.84
CA LEU A 155 5.20 -8.21 20.95
C LEU A 155 5.57 -8.75 19.58
N HIS A 156 6.85 -8.89 19.33
CA HIS A 156 7.33 -9.54 18.10
C HIS A 156 8.49 -10.47 18.42
N PHE A 157 8.67 -11.46 17.59
CA PHE A 157 9.77 -12.40 17.69
C PHE A 157 9.99 -13.11 16.35
N SER A 158 11.19 -13.63 16.19
CA SER A 158 11.59 -14.45 15.04
C SER A 158 11.21 -15.92 15.28
N LYS A 159 11.29 -16.70 14.21
CA LYS A 159 11.05 -18.15 14.26
C LYS A 159 12.09 -18.87 15.14
N ASP A 160 13.33 -18.38 15.15
CA ASP A 160 14.38 -18.99 15.95
C ASP A 160 14.21 -18.67 17.44
N GLU A 161 13.93 -17.40 17.81
CA GLU A 161 13.57 -17.04 19.20
C GLU A 161 12.39 -17.85 19.72
N TRP A 162 11.36 -18.07 18.89
CA TRP A 162 10.23 -18.92 19.27
C TRP A 162 10.61 -20.37 19.54
N LYS A 163 11.51 -20.94 18.73
CA LYS A 163 11.99 -22.32 18.93
C LYS A 163 12.84 -22.46 20.19
N ASP A 164 13.65 -21.42 20.47
CA ASP A 164 14.59 -21.43 21.59
C ASP A 164 13.86 -21.29 22.93
N ASP A 165 12.83 -20.45 23.03
CA ASP A 165 12.06 -20.22 24.26
C ASP A 165 10.56 -19.93 24.06
N GLU A 166 9.85 -20.90 23.49
CA GLU A 166 8.38 -20.85 23.35
C GLU A 166 7.68 -20.57 24.68
N SER A 167 8.19 -21.14 25.79
CA SER A 167 7.55 -21.04 27.10
C SER A 167 7.57 -19.62 27.65
N SER A 168 8.71 -18.94 27.59
CA SER A 168 8.86 -17.56 28.05
C SER A 168 8.05 -16.59 27.18
N ILE A 169 8.17 -16.70 25.86
CA ILE A 169 7.40 -15.87 24.93
C ILE A 169 5.90 -16.05 25.17
N THR A 170 5.43 -17.28 25.34
CA THR A 170 4.01 -17.55 25.65
C THR A 170 3.57 -16.87 26.95
N LYS A 171 4.40 -16.91 28.02
CA LYS A 171 4.10 -16.23 29.29
C LYS A 171 4.03 -14.72 29.09
N GLU A 172 4.93 -14.17 28.30
CA GLU A 172 4.96 -12.74 27.99
C GLU A 172 3.74 -12.29 27.20
N VAL A 173 3.34 -13.04 26.18
CA VAL A 173 2.09 -12.79 25.44
C VAL A 173 0.87 -12.80 26.35
N VAL A 174 0.75 -13.81 27.23
CA VAL A 174 -0.35 -13.88 28.21
C VAL A 174 -0.38 -12.67 29.14
N LYS A 175 0.79 -12.24 29.62
CA LYS A 175 0.95 -11.15 30.59
C LYS A 175 0.71 -9.76 29.97
N LYS A 176 1.31 -9.47 28.81
CA LYS A 176 1.30 -8.13 28.20
C LYS A 176 0.15 -7.94 27.20
N ILE A 177 -0.07 -8.94 26.35
CA ILE A 177 -1.03 -8.81 25.24
C ILE A 177 -2.42 -9.29 25.65
N ALA A 178 -2.50 -10.38 26.42
CA ALA A 178 -3.75 -11.05 26.81
C ALA A 178 -4.54 -11.59 25.58
N PHE A 179 -5.77 -12.05 25.81
CA PHE A 179 -6.64 -12.60 24.79
C PHE A 179 -8.01 -11.90 24.80
N PRO A 180 -8.67 -11.74 23.64
CA PRO A 180 -8.21 -12.14 22.31
C PRO A 180 -7.05 -11.28 21.81
N CYS A 181 -6.21 -11.87 20.94
CA CYS A 181 -5.12 -11.16 20.27
C CYS A 181 -5.04 -11.56 18.79
N PHE A 182 -4.21 -10.89 18.03
CA PHE A 182 -3.91 -11.25 16.66
C PHE A 182 -2.44 -11.65 16.52
N VAL A 183 -2.19 -12.77 15.83
CA VAL A 183 -0.86 -13.17 15.36
C VAL A 183 -0.77 -12.83 13.89
N LYS A 184 0.26 -12.09 13.48
CA LYS A 184 0.39 -11.57 12.12
C LYS A 184 1.79 -11.80 11.57
N ALA A 185 1.89 -12.24 10.32
CA ALA A 185 3.12 -12.18 9.55
C ALA A 185 3.57 -10.71 9.42
N SER A 186 4.88 -10.42 9.58
CA SER A 186 5.36 -9.03 9.67
C SER A 186 5.19 -8.22 8.39
N ASN A 187 5.40 -8.84 7.22
CA ASN A 187 5.63 -8.15 5.95
C ASN A 187 4.71 -8.61 4.80
N LEU A 188 3.44 -8.85 5.11
CA LEU A 188 2.40 -9.19 4.13
C LEU A 188 1.19 -8.27 4.27
N GLY A 189 0.54 -8.00 3.13
CA GLY A 189 -0.71 -7.27 3.04
C GLY A 189 -1.95 -8.16 2.96
N SER A 190 -3.11 -7.55 2.70
CA SER A 190 -4.38 -8.23 2.37
C SER A 190 -4.83 -9.28 3.39
N SER A 191 -4.54 -9.08 4.66
CA SER A 191 -4.90 -10.01 5.76
C SER A 191 -4.32 -11.44 5.61
N VAL A 192 -3.36 -11.65 4.71
CA VAL A 192 -2.66 -12.93 4.56
C VAL A 192 -1.70 -13.14 5.74
N GLY A 193 -1.74 -14.30 6.36
CA GLY A 193 -0.94 -14.61 7.55
C GLY A 193 -1.38 -13.88 8.82
N VAL A 194 -2.66 -13.46 8.90
CA VAL A 194 -3.28 -12.84 10.07
C VAL A 194 -4.26 -13.81 10.71
N PHE A 195 -4.08 -14.07 12.01
CA PHE A 195 -4.85 -15.04 12.75
C PHE A 195 -5.35 -14.47 14.08
N LYS A 196 -6.67 -14.53 14.31
CA LYS A 196 -7.27 -14.22 15.61
C LYS A 196 -7.05 -15.38 16.57
N VAL A 197 -6.58 -15.09 17.78
CA VAL A 197 -6.30 -16.08 18.85
C VAL A 197 -7.19 -15.75 20.04
N LYS A 198 -8.07 -16.67 20.39
CA LYS A 198 -9.07 -16.48 21.45
C LYS A 198 -8.54 -16.83 22.84
N ASN A 199 -7.56 -17.74 22.92
CA ASN A 199 -7.03 -18.26 24.18
C ASN A 199 -5.61 -18.84 24.00
N LYS A 200 -4.96 -19.14 25.13
CA LYS A 200 -3.59 -19.68 25.18
C LYS A 200 -3.42 -21.00 24.38
N LYS A 201 -4.45 -21.85 24.34
CA LYS A 201 -4.35 -23.17 23.68
C LYS A 201 -4.20 -23.03 22.17
N GLU A 202 -4.78 -21.99 21.58
CA GLU A 202 -4.72 -21.71 20.15
C GLU A 202 -3.40 -21.06 19.72
N LEU A 203 -2.69 -20.37 20.65
CA LEU A 203 -1.56 -19.51 20.33
C LEU A 203 -0.46 -20.24 19.55
N LYS A 204 0.00 -21.40 20.05
CA LYS A 204 1.07 -22.18 19.43
C LYS A 204 0.77 -22.54 17.96
N ASN A 205 -0.44 -23.03 17.70
CA ASN A 205 -0.84 -23.41 16.35
C ASN A 205 -0.88 -22.18 15.42
N LYS A 206 -1.43 -21.05 15.89
CA LYS A 206 -1.52 -19.82 15.08
C LYS A 206 -0.16 -19.16 14.85
N VAL A 207 0.75 -19.23 15.80
CA VAL A 207 2.16 -18.85 15.62
C VAL A 207 2.81 -19.72 14.54
N SER A 208 2.65 -21.06 14.62
CA SER A 208 3.18 -21.96 13.59
C SER A 208 2.60 -21.71 12.20
N ASP A 209 1.30 -21.38 12.13
CA ASP A 209 0.65 -21.01 10.86
C ASP A 209 1.21 -19.69 10.30
N ALA A 210 1.45 -18.67 11.13
CA ALA A 210 2.00 -17.39 10.72
C ALA A 210 3.45 -17.52 10.22
N PHE A 211 4.26 -18.39 10.83
CA PHE A 211 5.64 -18.68 10.37
C PHE A 211 5.73 -19.38 9.02
N LYS A 212 4.62 -19.86 8.45
CA LYS A 212 4.59 -20.32 7.05
C LYS A 212 4.73 -19.16 6.05
N PHE A 213 4.46 -17.94 6.51
CA PHE A 213 4.40 -16.73 5.68
C PHE A 213 5.54 -15.74 5.93
N SER A 214 6.17 -15.76 7.11
CA SER A 214 7.25 -14.83 7.45
C SER A 214 8.17 -15.44 8.51
N GLU A 215 9.45 -15.10 8.49
CA GLU A 215 10.43 -15.49 9.52
C GLU A 215 10.29 -14.63 10.81
N ARG A 216 9.52 -13.56 10.77
CA ARG A 216 9.19 -12.71 11.92
C ARG A 216 7.68 -12.51 12.01
N ILE A 217 7.16 -12.56 13.21
CA ILE A 217 5.74 -12.34 13.48
C ILE A 217 5.52 -11.30 14.56
N LEU A 218 4.34 -10.71 14.50
CA LEU A 218 3.81 -9.76 15.47
C LEU A 218 2.65 -10.40 16.20
N VAL A 219 2.58 -10.24 17.52
CA VAL A 219 1.40 -10.56 18.33
C VAL A 219 0.90 -9.28 18.96
N GLU A 220 -0.34 -8.90 18.71
CA GLU A 220 -0.91 -7.63 19.17
C GLU A 220 -2.28 -7.78 19.83
N GLN A 221 -2.61 -6.87 20.73
CA GLN A 221 -3.93 -6.80 21.34
C GLN A 221 -5.04 -6.65 20.29
N ALA A 222 -6.14 -7.38 20.48
CA ALA A 222 -7.32 -7.15 19.68
C ALA A 222 -8.06 -5.89 20.16
N VAL A 223 -8.40 -5.03 19.22
CA VAL A 223 -9.43 -3.99 19.44
C VAL A 223 -10.78 -4.67 19.38
N LEU A 224 -11.62 -4.45 20.39
CA LEU A 224 -12.91 -5.12 20.55
C LEU A 224 -13.98 -4.35 19.77
N SER A 225 -14.72 -5.05 18.92
CA SER A 225 -15.77 -4.47 18.06
C SER A 225 -15.31 -3.19 17.36
N PRO A 226 -14.19 -3.21 16.61
CA PRO A 226 -13.63 -2.01 16.06
C PRO A 226 -14.50 -1.41 14.96
N GLU A 227 -14.49 -0.08 14.86
CA GLU A 227 -14.87 0.60 13.64
C GLU A 227 -13.61 0.76 12.79
N GLU A 228 -13.61 0.20 11.57
CA GLU A 228 -12.49 0.30 10.64
C GLU A 228 -12.61 1.60 9.84
N ILE A 229 -11.64 2.48 9.98
CA ILE A 229 -11.66 3.84 9.41
C ILE A 229 -10.47 4.01 8.50
N GLU A 230 -10.72 4.49 7.28
CA GLU A 230 -9.69 4.78 6.31
C GLU A 230 -9.61 6.26 5.99
N VAL A 231 -8.39 6.78 5.85
CA VAL A 231 -8.10 8.16 5.50
C VAL A 231 -7.09 8.20 4.36
N SER A 232 -7.42 8.89 3.29
CA SER A 232 -6.51 9.08 2.16
C SER A 232 -5.62 10.30 2.37
N VAL A 233 -4.33 10.13 2.13
CA VAL A 233 -3.34 11.22 2.16
C VAL A 233 -2.73 11.36 0.78
N LEU A 234 -2.78 12.57 0.25
CA LEU A 234 -2.24 12.93 -1.07
C LEU A 234 -1.26 14.09 -0.93
N GLU A 235 -0.07 13.93 -1.45
CA GLU A 235 0.93 15.00 -1.47
C GLU A 235 0.94 15.75 -2.80
N ASP A 236 0.79 17.06 -2.70
CA ASP A 236 1.05 18.01 -3.77
C ASP A 236 2.02 19.08 -3.22
N LYS A 237 1.73 20.36 -3.43
CA LYS A 237 2.44 21.48 -2.76
C LYS A 237 2.26 21.44 -1.24
N LYS A 238 1.18 20.85 -0.77
CA LYS A 238 0.85 20.59 0.64
C LYS A 238 0.31 19.17 0.76
N ILE A 239 0.39 18.62 1.96
CA ILE A 239 -0.26 17.35 2.29
C ILE A 239 -1.75 17.59 2.43
N ILE A 240 -2.53 16.90 1.61
CA ILE A 240 -3.99 16.88 1.60
C ILE A 240 -4.43 15.62 2.33
N VAL A 241 -5.27 15.76 3.34
CA VAL A 241 -5.85 14.65 4.11
C VAL A 241 -7.34 14.65 3.87
N SER A 242 -7.88 13.56 3.39
CA SER A 242 -9.29 13.42 3.07
C SER A 242 -10.19 13.47 4.32
N THR A 243 -11.45 13.70 4.09
CA THR A 243 -12.50 13.31 5.05
C THR A 243 -12.45 11.79 5.23
N PRO A 244 -12.53 11.25 6.47
CA PRO A 244 -12.45 9.82 6.71
C PRO A 244 -13.70 9.08 6.22
N GLY A 245 -13.50 7.82 5.83
CA GLY A 245 -14.57 6.88 5.57
C GLY A 245 -14.47 5.66 6.49
N ARG A 246 -15.57 4.95 6.63
CA ARG A 246 -15.65 3.72 7.42
C ARG A 246 -15.98 2.54 6.51
N ILE A 247 -15.38 1.40 6.81
CA ILE A 247 -15.75 0.11 6.24
C ILE A 247 -16.49 -0.69 7.31
N LEU A 248 -17.65 -1.23 6.94
CA LEU A 248 -18.37 -2.22 7.72
C LEU A 248 -18.14 -3.57 7.05
N PRO A 249 -17.22 -4.39 7.56
CA PRO A 249 -16.96 -5.71 7.00
C PRO A 249 -18.19 -6.61 7.14
N SER A 250 -18.37 -7.51 6.18
CA SER A 250 -19.41 -8.54 6.23
C SER A 250 -19.11 -9.64 7.27
N ASP A 251 -17.85 -9.80 7.64
CA ASP A 251 -17.34 -10.81 8.57
C ASP A 251 -16.78 -10.21 9.87
N ASP A 252 -16.38 -11.07 10.83
CA ASP A 252 -15.74 -10.71 12.11
C ASP A 252 -14.50 -9.79 11.98
N PHE A 253 -13.85 -9.76 10.79
CA PHE A 253 -12.77 -8.83 10.42
C PHE A 253 -12.68 -8.71 8.90
N TYR A 254 -12.09 -7.61 8.42
CA TYR A 254 -11.98 -7.29 6.99
C TYR A 254 -10.96 -8.21 6.29
N SER A 255 -11.44 -9.40 5.93
CA SER A 255 -10.68 -10.47 5.29
C SER A 255 -10.36 -10.15 3.81
N TYR A 256 -9.48 -10.94 3.17
CA TYR A 256 -9.22 -10.85 1.73
C TYR A 256 -10.49 -11.01 0.90
N ASN A 257 -11.35 -11.96 1.29
CA ASN A 257 -12.63 -12.21 0.59
C ASN A 257 -13.56 -11.00 0.70
N ALA A 258 -13.72 -10.45 1.90
CA ALA A 258 -14.52 -9.25 2.13
C ALA A 258 -13.98 -8.01 1.37
N LYS A 259 -12.64 -7.93 1.18
CA LYS A 259 -12.01 -6.83 0.43
C LYS A 259 -12.26 -6.89 -1.08
N TYR A 260 -12.30 -8.07 -1.68
CA TYR A 260 -12.15 -8.21 -3.13
C TYR A 260 -13.15 -9.14 -3.82
N LEU A 261 -13.81 -10.05 -3.10
CA LEU A 261 -14.64 -11.09 -3.68
C LEU A 261 -16.13 -10.95 -3.34
N ASP A 262 -16.47 -10.67 -2.09
CA ASP A 262 -17.86 -10.76 -1.64
C ASP A 262 -18.71 -9.53 -1.99
N GLY A 263 -18.08 -8.37 -2.18
CA GLY A 263 -18.78 -7.13 -2.57
C GLY A 263 -19.82 -6.62 -1.55
N GLU A 264 -19.97 -7.29 -0.40
CA GLU A 264 -21.01 -7.06 0.60
C GLU A 264 -20.61 -6.06 1.68
N SER A 265 -19.32 -5.66 1.73
CA SER A 265 -18.86 -4.67 2.69
C SER A 265 -19.50 -3.31 2.41
N ILE A 266 -20.16 -2.75 3.42
CA ILE A 266 -20.80 -1.44 3.33
C ILE A 266 -19.75 -0.36 3.55
N ILE A 267 -19.69 0.60 2.64
CA ILE A 267 -18.80 1.76 2.71
C ILE A 267 -19.62 2.98 3.16
N GLU A 268 -19.20 3.61 4.23
CA GLU A 268 -19.78 4.86 4.74
C GLU A 268 -18.82 6.03 4.48
N ILE A 269 -19.15 6.88 3.51
CA ILE A 269 -18.40 8.11 3.17
C ILE A 269 -19.38 9.28 3.09
N PRO A 270 -19.14 10.33 3.87
CA PRO A 270 -18.19 10.49 4.97
C PRO A 270 -18.54 9.63 6.20
N TYR A 271 -17.55 9.33 7.04
CA TYR A 271 -17.75 8.62 8.31
C TYR A 271 -18.58 9.47 9.28
N LYS A 272 -19.82 9.06 9.55
CA LYS A 272 -20.82 9.87 10.28
C LYS A 272 -20.42 10.20 11.71
N ARG A 273 -19.79 9.25 12.44
CA ARG A 273 -19.32 9.53 13.80
C ARG A 273 -18.31 10.67 13.83
N ALA A 274 -17.35 10.69 12.89
CA ALA A 274 -16.38 11.77 12.80
C ALA A 274 -17.03 13.09 12.37
N MET A 275 -18.04 13.05 11.51
CA MET A 275 -18.82 14.26 11.14
C MET A 275 -19.54 14.88 12.33
N ASN A 276 -20.00 14.06 13.28
CA ASN A 276 -20.69 14.49 14.50
C ASN A 276 -19.73 14.73 15.68
N SER A 277 -18.42 14.51 15.51
CA SER A 277 -17.39 14.71 16.55
C SER A 277 -16.20 15.49 15.99
N PRO A 278 -16.19 16.83 16.14
CA PRO A 278 -15.06 17.65 15.68
C PRO A 278 -13.70 17.22 16.22
N SER A 279 -13.64 16.72 17.46
CA SER A 279 -12.42 16.20 18.07
C SER A 279 -11.90 14.95 17.38
N LEU A 280 -12.78 13.96 17.09
CA LEU A 280 -12.40 12.74 16.37
C LEU A 280 -11.99 13.06 14.93
N MET A 281 -12.71 13.94 14.25
CA MET A 281 -12.35 14.42 12.91
C MET A 281 -10.96 15.05 12.90
N HIS A 282 -10.69 15.91 13.86
CA HIS A 282 -9.39 16.57 14.00
C HIS A 282 -8.29 15.55 14.29
N GLU A 283 -8.51 14.66 15.24
CA GLU A 283 -7.56 13.59 15.59
C GLU A 283 -7.21 12.72 14.41
N LEU A 284 -8.20 12.23 13.64
CA LEU A 284 -7.99 11.44 12.43
C LEU A 284 -7.15 12.17 11.39
N LYS A 285 -7.47 13.44 11.10
CA LYS A 285 -6.75 14.23 10.10
C LYS A 285 -5.32 14.56 10.53
N VAL A 286 -5.13 14.98 11.78
CA VAL A 286 -3.80 15.36 12.31
C VAL A 286 -2.92 14.12 12.41
N THR A 287 -3.46 13.01 12.93
CA THR A 287 -2.71 11.76 13.06
C THR A 287 -2.33 11.19 11.70
N SER A 288 -3.25 11.16 10.73
CA SER A 288 -2.94 10.70 9.37
C SER A 288 -1.83 11.51 8.72
N LYS A 289 -1.86 12.84 8.87
CA LYS A 289 -0.79 13.72 8.38
C LYS A 289 0.54 13.44 9.09
N LYS A 290 0.53 13.29 10.42
CA LYS A 290 1.70 12.99 11.23
C LYS A 290 2.31 11.63 10.85
N VAL A 291 1.47 10.60 10.69
CA VAL A 291 1.88 9.26 10.23
C VAL A 291 2.58 9.32 8.88
N PHE A 292 1.95 9.98 7.91
CA PHE A 292 2.51 10.16 6.56
C PHE A 292 3.91 10.80 6.61
N GLN A 293 4.12 11.80 7.45
CA GLN A 293 5.40 12.50 7.60
C GLN A 293 6.44 11.65 8.35
N VAL A 294 6.05 11.00 9.45
CA VAL A 294 6.93 10.19 10.30
C VAL A 294 7.46 8.97 9.58
N LEU A 295 6.61 8.34 8.75
CA LEU A 295 6.99 7.18 7.93
C LEU A 295 7.60 7.58 6.58
N LEU A 296 7.94 8.86 6.40
CA LEU A 296 8.58 9.40 5.20
C LEU A 296 7.79 9.16 3.90
N CYS A 297 6.47 8.98 4.00
CA CYS A 297 5.63 8.75 2.84
C CYS A 297 5.66 9.94 1.88
N SER A 298 5.50 9.68 0.60
CA SER A 298 5.44 10.68 -0.47
C SER A 298 4.41 10.31 -1.53
N GLY A 299 3.87 11.32 -2.19
CA GLY A 299 2.86 11.18 -3.24
C GLY A 299 1.50 10.75 -2.70
N MET A 300 1.37 9.54 -2.20
CA MET A 300 0.10 9.00 -1.71
C MET A 300 0.30 7.96 -0.60
N ALA A 301 -0.71 7.87 0.28
CA ALA A 301 -0.90 6.74 1.19
C ALA A 301 -2.37 6.65 1.62
N ARG A 302 -2.81 5.46 2.04
CA ARG A 302 -4.04 5.28 2.81
C ARG A 302 -3.64 4.87 4.22
N VAL A 303 -4.13 5.62 5.18
CA VAL A 303 -3.86 5.40 6.62
C VAL A 303 -5.11 4.78 7.23
N ASP A 304 -4.96 3.58 7.77
CA ASP A 304 -6.06 2.77 8.26
C ASP A 304 -6.04 2.70 9.79
N PHE A 305 -7.19 2.95 10.39
CA PHE A 305 -7.37 3.00 11.84
C PHE A 305 -8.44 2.03 12.33
N LEU A 306 -8.28 1.62 13.58
CA LEU A 306 -9.30 0.94 14.36
C LEU A 306 -9.74 1.88 15.48
N PHE A 307 -11.04 2.18 15.57
CA PHE A 307 -11.63 2.92 16.67
C PHE A 307 -12.43 1.98 17.55
N GLY A 308 -11.99 1.81 18.78
CA GLY A 308 -12.61 0.89 19.73
C GLY A 308 -11.84 0.81 21.04
N SER A 309 -12.19 -0.13 21.90
CA SER A 309 -11.50 -0.39 23.15
C SER A 309 -10.66 -1.67 23.06
N THR A 310 -9.64 -1.80 23.91
CA THR A 310 -8.95 -3.06 24.14
C THR A 310 -9.39 -3.65 25.49
N LYS A 311 -8.95 -4.86 25.80
CA LYS A 311 -9.26 -5.47 27.09
C LYS A 311 -8.65 -4.72 28.27
N SER A 312 -7.49 -4.09 28.06
CA SER A 312 -6.79 -3.28 29.07
C SER A 312 -7.35 -1.85 29.17
N GLU A 313 -7.95 -1.33 28.10
CA GLU A 313 -8.46 0.03 28.02
C GLU A 313 -9.96 0.05 27.73
N LYS A 314 -10.75 0.43 28.73
CA LYS A 314 -12.23 0.39 28.66
C LYS A 314 -12.83 1.49 27.77
N LYS A 315 -12.11 2.60 27.56
CA LYS A 315 -12.57 3.71 26.69
C LYS A 315 -12.16 3.45 25.25
N ALA A 316 -13.06 3.69 24.31
CA ALA A 316 -12.75 3.65 22.90
C ALA A 316 -11.69 4.72 22.54
N LYS A 317 -10.68 4.32 21.79
CA LYS A 317 -9.58 5.14 21.30
C LYS A 317 -9.34 4.85 19.82
N LEU A 318 -8.59 5.74 19.20
CA LEU A 318 -8.07 5.55 17.86
C LEU A 318 -6.75 4.81 17.92
N TYR A 319 -6.62 3.71 17.17
CA TYR A 319 -5.37 2.96 16.99
C TYR A 319 -5.02 2.90 15.52
N LEU A 320 -3.79 3.23 15.17
CA LEU A 320 -3.31 3.00 13.82
C LEU A 320 -3.18 1.49 13.59
N SER A 321 -3.73 1.02 12.48
CA SER A 321 -3.68 -0.39 12.04
C SER A 321 -2.57 -0.63 11.04
N GLU A 322 -2.62 0.07 9.89
CA GLU A 322 -1.64 -0.08 8.81
C GLU A 322 -1.57 1.18 7.93
N VAL A 323 -0.53 1.26 7.10
CA VAL A 323 -0.36 2.30 6.08
C VAL A 323 -0.09 1.64 4.74
N ASN A 324 -0.94 1.92 3.75
CA ASN A 324 -0.84 1.38 2.40
C ASN A 324 -0.22 2.42 1.48
N THR A 325 0.98 2.14 0.94
CA THR A 325 1.77 3.09 0.14
C THR A 325 1.38 3.09 -1.34
N ILE A 326 0.75 2.01 -1.83
CA ILE A 326 0.10 1.94 -3.14
C ILE A 326 -1.35 1.46 -2.93
N PRO A 327 -2.23 2.33 -2.41
CA PRO A 327 -3.62 1.97 -2.16
C PRO A 327 -4.35 1.61 -3.46
N GLY A 328 -5.46 0.86 -3.35
CA GLY A 328 -6.28 0.51 -4.50
C GLY A 328 -6.75 1.73 -5.30
N PHE A 329 -6.72 1.60 -6.64
CA PHE A 329 -7.09 2.65 -7.60
C PHE A 329 -8.30 2.29 -8.47
N THR A 330 -9.08 1.30 -8.06
CA THR A 330 -10.32 0.94 -8.76
C THR A 330 -11.44 1.94 -8.42
N GLU A 331 -12.50 1.96 -9.19
CA GLU A 331 -13.67 2.84 -8.93
C GLU A 331 -14.34 2.58 -7.57
N ILE A 332 -14.20 1.35 -7.05
CA ILE A 332 -14.73 0.97 -5.73
C ILE A 332 -13.74 1.22 -4.58
N SER A 333 -12.46 1.48 -4.88
CA SER A 333 -11.41 1.64 -3.87
C SER A 333 -11.60 2.90 -3.03
N MET A 334 -11.33 2.78 -1.73
CA MET A 334 -11.51 3.86 -0.76
C MET A 334 -10.62 5.07 -1.06
N PHE A 335 -9.36 4.86 -1.45
CA PHE A 335 -8.43 5.98 -1.68
C PHE A 335 -8.98 7.02 -2.66
N PRO A 336 -9.37 6.69 -3.89
CA PRO A 336 -9.96 7.68 -4.80
C PRO A 336 -11.36 8.13 -4.37
N LYS A 337 -12.17 7.28 -3.72
CA LYS A 337 -13.50 7.65 -3.26
C LYS A 337 -13.49 8.73 -2.20
N LEU A 338 -12.60 8.60 -1.20
CA LEU A 338 -12.46 9.59 -0.12
C LEU A 338 -12.03 10.95 -0.66
N LEU A 339 -11.05 10.97 -1.56
CA LEU A 339 -10.60 12.21 -2.20
C LEU A 339 -11.68 12.81 -3.12
N SER A 340 -12.46 11.95 -3.81
CA SER A 340 -13.55 12.39 -4.68
C SER A 340 -14.70 12.99 -3.88
N ASN A 341 -14.99 12.47 -2.68
CA ASN A 341 -15.94 13.07 -1.76
C ASN A 341 -15.54 14.52 -1.37
N ASP A 342 -14.24 14.76 -1.27
CA ASP A 342 -13.67 16.09 -1.00
C ASP A 342 -13.46 16.92 -2.29
N GLY A 343 -14.06 16.52 -3.41
CA GLY A 343 -14.03 17.24 -4.68
C GLY A 343 -12.81 17.01 -5.57
N ILE A 344 -11.90 16.10 -5.22
CA ILE A 344 -10.69 15.79 -6.01
C ILE A 344 -10.94 14.54 -6.85
N LYS A 345 -11.44 14.71 -8.07
CA LYS A 345 -11.73 13.61 -8.99
C LYS A 345 -10.49 12.81 -9.37
N LEU A 346 -10.64 11.52 -9.71
CA LEU A 346 -9.56 10.57 -10.01
C LEU A 346 -8.59 11.08 -11.09
N LYS A 347 -9.07 11.69 -12.15
CA LYS A 347 -8.24 12.34 -13.17
C LYS A 347 -7.29 13.38 -12.56
N LYS A 348 -7.78 14.19 -11.61
CA LYS A 348 -6.97 15.20 -10.91
C LYS A 348 -5.98 14.57 -9.96
N ILE A 349 -6.35 13.49 -9.26
CA ILE A 349 -5.46 12.72 -8.39
C ILE A 349 -4.25 12.22 -9.19
N ILE A 350 -4.48 11.63 -10.36
CA ILE A 350 -3.42 11.13 -11.25
C ILE A 350 -2.47 12.28 -11.66
N ASP A 351 -3.02 13.41 -12.10
CA ASP A 351 -2.20 14.60 -12.45
C ASP A 351 -1.34 15.09 -11.27
N LEU A 352 -1.92 15.12 -10.06
CA LEU A 352 -1.22 15.56 -8.85
C LEU A 352 -0.07 14.60 -8.49
N LEU A 353 -0.31 13.30 -8.56
CA LEU A 353 0.68 12.28 -8.28
C LEU A 353 1.86 12.31 -9.27
N ILE A 354 1.59 12.47 -10.56
CA ILE A 354 2.62 12.61 -11.58
C ILE A 354 3.46 13.86 -11.31
N ARG A 355 2.82 14.98 -10.95
CA ARG A 355 3.52 16.22 -10.60
C ARG A 355 4.35 16.07 -9.31
N SER A 356 3.82 15.43 -8.28
CA SER A 356 4.55 15.16 -7.03
C SER A 356 5.81 14.34 -7.30
N ALA A 357 5.72 13.30 -8.12
CA ALA A 357 6.86 12.48 -8.54
C ALA A 357 7.97 13.31 -9.20
N GLU A 358 7.61 14.21 -10.10
CA GLU A 358 8.59 15.10 -10.75
C GLU A 358 9.25 16.08 -9.78
N VAL A 359 8.46 16.63 -8.85
CA VAL A 359 8.99 17.57 -7.85
C VAL A 359 9.95 16.85 -6.91
N LYS A 360 9.57 15.64 -6.45
CA LYS A 360 10.42 14.80 -5.61
C LYS A 360 11.73 14.46 -6.31
N PHE A 361 11.66 13.99 -7.54
CA PHE A 361 12.84 13.64 -8.33
C PHE A 361 13.78 14.84 -8.52
N LYS A 362 13.25 16.01 -8.91
CA LYS A 362 14.05 17.23 -9.07
C LYS A 362 14.72 17.72 -7.78
N LYS A 363 14.10 17.47 -6.62
CA LYS A 363 14.73 17.78 -5.32
C LYS A 363 15.90 16.85 -5.05
N LYS A 364 15.73 15.55 -5.30
CA LYS A 364 16.76 14.52 -5.10
C LYS A 364 17.93 14.71 -6.07
N ASP A 365 17.66 15.01 -7.33
CA ASP A 365 18.64 15.22 -8.41
C ASP A 365 19.56 16.46 -8.20
N LYS A 366 19.16 17.36 -7.28
CA LYS A 366 19.98 18.52 -6.88
C LYS A 366 21.00 18.20 -5.78
N LEU A 367 20.88 17.06 -5.14
CA LEU A 367 21.83 16.65 -4.11
C LEU A 367 23.12 16.18 -4.79
N THR A 368 24.27 16.64 -4.26
CA THR A 368 25.56 16.19 -4.80
C THR A 368 25.81 14.73 -4.45
N THR A 369 26.33 13.99 -5.42
CA THR A 369 26.87 12.64 -5.24
C THR A 369 28.39 12.62 -5.33
N ASP A 370 29.00 13.77 -5.65
CA ASP A 370 30.44 13.92 -5.78
C ASP A 370 31.01 14.51 -4.47
N TYR A 371 32.05 13.89 -3.99
CA TYR A 371 32.85 14.39 -2.89
C TYR A 371 34.10 15.05 -3.50
N CYS A 372 33.99 16.34 -3.83
CA CYS A 372 35.11 17.16 -4.30
C CYS A 372 35.43 18.23 -3.27
#